data_83a4f59eac54bbaf4caeb4e0ea28aa53
#
_entry.id   83a4f59eac54bbaf4caeb4e0ea28aa53
#
_cell.length_a   1.000
_cell.length_b   1.000
_cell.length_c   1.000
_cell.angle_alpha   90.00
_cell.angle_beta   90.00
_cell.angle_gamma   90.00
#
_symmetry.space_group_name_H-M   'P 1'
#
loop_
_entity.id
_entity.type
_entity.pdbx_description
1 polymer ?
#
loop_
_entity_poly.entity_id
_entity_poly.type
_entity_poly.pdbx_seq_one_letter_code
_entity_poly.pdbx_strand_id
1 'polypeptide(L)'
;MILNVIAPLVACLAMPADGLATEPTSAIFDPVAARAEHMTPPEERELSKKEEWLREKALRPDFRISENELARAANPSKREKEKAARAKKLAVDGPEPLVRPGQRIEPVTTLFNVWTHEALPILPGQSQTVQSQFHKFLRDHFTNQATRMDTRLIGVLTRVAGKFQASRIDVVSGYRSPKYNLMLRKKGHQVARDSQHTHGNAVDFRIKGVQTRQVLHYVRSLRVGGVGFYPHSQFVHSDTGKVRYWTGS
;
A
#
# COMPACT_ATOMS: atom_id res chain seq x y z
N MET A 1 19.77 15.38 56.99
CA MET A 1 19.06 14.55 58.00
C MET A 1 18.53 13.35 57.27
N ILE A 2 19.25 12.25 57.31
CA ILE A 2 19.09 11.06 58.14
C ILE A 2 17.94 10.19 57.59
N LEU A 3 18.30 9.13 56.84
CA LEU A 3 18.46 7.68 57.18
C LEU A 3 17.12 6.97 57.48
N ASN A 4 16.81 5.86 56.77
CA ASN A 4 17.04 4.42 57.11
C ASN A 4 16.26 3.57 56.08
N VAL A 5 16.83 2.73 55.32
CA VAL A 5 17.31 1.32 55.39
C VAL A 5 16.67 0.48 56.49
N ILE A 6 15.94 -0.56 56.13
CA ILE A 6 15.86 -1.86 56.81
C ILE A 6 15.37 -2.93 55.80
N ALA A 7 16.23 -3.95 55.57
CA ALA A 7 15.84 -5.32 55.27
C ALA A 7 15.92 -6.18 56.55
N PRO A 8 15.23 -7.31 56.65
CA PRO A 8 15.89 -8.55 57.04
C PRO A 8 15.40 -9.79 56.27
N LEU A 9 16.31 -10.63 55.87
CA LEU A 9 16.92 -11.79 56.56
C LEU A 9 16.04 -13.05 56.62
N VAL A 10 16.44 -13.97 55.77
CA VAL A 10 16.62 -15.44 55.82
C VAL A 10 16.12 -16.19 57.05
N ALA A 11 15.42 -17.28 56.80
CA ALA A 11 15.48 -18.48 57.62
C ALA A 11 15.35 -19.75 56.76
N CYS A 12 16.45 -20.47 56.77
CA CYS A 12 16.62 -21.82 56.27
C CYS A 12 16.13 -22.81 57.34
N LEU A 13 15.38 -23.84 57.01
CA LEU A 13 15.23 -25.03 57.84
C LEU A 13 15.18 -26.30 56.98
N ALA A 14 15.93 -27.29 57.47
CA ALA A 14 16.39 -28.48 56.81
C ALA A 14 15.36 -29.64 56.81
N MET A 15 15.69 -30.59 55.92
CA MET A 15 15.13 -31.89 55.58
C MET A 15 14.73 -32.82 56.72
N PRO A 16 13.97 -33.92 56.46
CA PRO A 16 14.66 -35.16 56.12
C PRO A 16 14.06 -35.96 54.97
N ALA A 17 14.90 -36.89 54.48
CA ALA A 17 14.67 -37.85 53.40
C ALA A 17 13.75 -39.02 53.92
N ASP A 18 13.02 -39.59 52.92
CA ASP A 18 12.98 -40.99 52.54
C ASP A 18 11.69 -41.30 51.79
N GLY A 19 11.86 -42.06 50.67
CA GLY A 19 10.71 -42.66 50.01
C GLY A 19 10.92 -42.83 48.48
N LEU A 20 11.52 -43.98 48.10
CA LEU A 20 11.50 -44.48 46.72
C LEU A 20 10.08 -44.54 46.17
N ALA A 21 9.86 -43.92 45.00
CA ALA A 21 8.82 -44.34 44.04
C ALA A 21 9.17 -43.87 42.64
N THR A 22 9.33 -44.81 41.79
CA THR A 22 9.31 -44.94 40.34
C THR A 22 8.92 -43.70 39.51
N GLU A 23 9.79 -43.34 38.59
CA GLU A 23 9.55 -42.37 37.55
C GLU A 23 8.38 -42.78 36.62
N PRO A 24 7.51 -41.84 36.22
CA PRO A 24 6.87 -41.91 34.95
C PRO A 24 7.61 -40.96 33.99
N THR A 25 8.08 -41.56 32.92
CA THR A 25 8.60 -40.94 31.70
C THR A 25 7.84 -39.67 31.36
N SER A 26 8.48 -38.50 31.54
CA SER A 26 7.92 -37.26 31.02
C SER A 26 8.00 -37.26 29.51
N ALA A 27 6.88 -37.55 28.87
CA ALA A 27 6.70 -37.25 27.45
C ALA A 27 6.87 -35.72 27.30
N ILE A 28 7.93 -35.33 26.63
CA ILE A 28 8.16 -33.94 26.20
C ILE A 28 6.99 -33.57 25.30
N PHE A 29 6.08 -32.77 25.82
CA PHE A 29 4.98 -32.20 25.05
C PHE A 29 5.57 -31.18 24.08
N ASP A 30 5.74 -31.58 22.80
CA ASP A 30 6.14 -30.68 21.76
C ASP A 30 4.90 -29.89 21.25
N PRO A 31 4.76 -28.58 21.59
CA PRO A 31 3.62 -27.80 21.19
C PRO A 31 3.55 -27.53 19.67
N VAL A 32 4.61 -27.88 18.94
CA VAL A 32 4.64 -27.73 17.47
C VAL A 32 3.96 -28.92 16.78
N ALA A 33 4.09 -30.15 17.33
CA ALA A 33 3.44 -31.34 16.78
C ALA A 33 1.92 -31.32 16.97
N ALA A 34 1.41 -30.79 18.09
CA ALA A 34 -0.04 -30.71 18.35
C ALA A 34 -0.78 -29.70 17.46
N ARG A 35 -0.05 -28.79 16.77
CA ARG A 35 -0.65 -27.81 15.87
C ARG A 35 -0.78 -28.30 14.42
N ALA A 36 -0.12 -29.40 14.08
CA ALA A 36 -0.16 -29.96 12.73
C ALA A 36 -1.36 -30.89 12.50
N GLU A 37 -1.97 -31.44 13.55
CA GLU A 37 -3.06 -32.43 13.40
C GLU A 37 -4.47 -31.82 13.26
N HIS A 38 -4.61 -30.47 13.36
CA HIS A 38 -5.91 -29.78 13.22
C HIS A 38 -5.98 -28.77 12.05
N MET A 39 -5.00 -28.79 11.16
CA MET A 39 -5.13 -28.12 9.88
C MET A 39 -5.80 -29.09 8.88
N THR A 40 -7.13 -29.03 8.81
CA THR A 40 -7.81 -29.49 7.62
C THR A 40 -7.16 -28.82 6.41
N PRO A 41 -6.79 -29.58 5.35
CA PRO A 41 -6.30 -28.96 4.11
C PRO A 41 -7.33 -27.91 3.70
N PRO A 42 -6.90 -26.73 3.21
CA PRO A 42 -7.86 -25.74 2.71
C PRO A 42 -8.70 -26.47 1.67
N GLU A 43 -10.03 -26.49 1.91
CA GLU A 43 -11.00 -27.00 0.93
C GLU A 43 -10.57 -26.41 -0.42
N GLU A 44 -10.32 -27.28 -1.39
CA GLU A 44 -10.01 -26.86 -2.76
C GLU A 44 -11.25 -26.12 -3.27
N ARG A 45 -11.24 -24.80 -3.07
CA ARG A 45 -12.27 -23.94 -3.59
C ARG A 45 -12.28 -24.11 -5.10
N GLU A 46 -13.38 -24.57 -5.68
CA GLU A 46 -13.56 -24.59 -7.12
C GLU A 46 -13.21 -23.21 -7.68
N LEU A 47 -12.16 -23.17 -8.47
CA LEU A 47 -11.70 -21.97 -9.14
C LEU A 47 -12.78 -21.55 -10.14
N SER A 48 -13.12 -20.27 -10.16
CA SER A 48 -14.01 -19.78 -11.21
C SER A 48 -13.35 -20.01 -12.59
N LYS A 49 -14.14 -20.22 -13.64
CA LYS A 49 -13.65 -20.40 -15.02
C LYS A 49 -12.61 -19.34 -15.44
N LYS A 50 -12.73 -18.13 -14.87
CA LYS A 50 -11.80 -17.03 -15.10
C LYS A 50 -10.46 -17.24 -14.37
N GLU A 51 -10.48 -17.73 -13.15
CA GLU A 51 -9.28 -18.05 -12.37
C GLU A 51 -8.52 -19.23 -12.97
N GLU A 52 -9.24 -20.25 -13.42
CA GLU A 52 -8.69 -21.40 -14.11
C GLU A 52 -8.03 -21.02 -15.44
N TRP A 53 -8.70 -20.20 -16.27
CA TRP A 53 -8.15 -19.64 -17.49
C TRP A 53 -6.90 -18.79 -17.24
N LEU A 54 -6.88 -17.98 -16.16
CA LEU A 54 -5.72 -17.19 -15.77
C LEU A 54 -4.55 -18.06 -15.33
N ARG A 55 -4.83 -19.15 -14.59
CA ARG A 55 -3.83 -20.12 -14.16
C ARG A 55 -3.22 -20.85 -15.37
N GLU A 56 -4.06 -21.34 -16.26
CA GLU A 56 -3.61 -21.98 -17.50
C GLU A 56 -2.77 -21.06 -18.36
N LYS A 57 -3.20 -19.79 -18.51
CA LYS A 57 -2.48 -18.79 -19.29
C LYS A 57 -1.14 -18.38 -18.66
N ALA A 58 -1.04 -18.39 -17.34
CA ALA A 58 0.21 -18.11 -16.63
C ALA A 58 1.25 -19.24 -16.77
N LEU A 59 0.79 -20.46 -17.01
CA LEU A 59 1.63 -21.65 -17.19
C LEU A 59 2.12 -21.85 -18.65
N ARG A 60 1.61 -21.07 -19.60
CA ARG A 60 2.02 -21.19 -21.01
C ARG A 60 3.47 -20.73 -21.20
N PRO A 61 4.29 -21.50 -21.92
CA PRO A 61 5.70 -21.17 -22.18
C PRO A 61 5.86 -19.90 -23.04
N ASP A 62 4.82 -19.47 -23.76
CA ASP A 62 4.76 -18.27 -24.58
C ASP A 62 4.39 -16.98 -23.80
N PHE A 63 4.17 -17.09 -22.49
CA PHE A 63 3.87 -15.95 -21.64
C PHE A 63 5.08 -15.00 -21.46
N ARG A 64 5.98 -14.95 -22.42
CA ARG A 64 7.09 -14.01 -22.42
C ARG A 64 6.65 -12.67 -23.04
N ILE A 65 6.93 -11.60 -22.32
CA ILE A 65 6.73 -10.25 -22.83
C ILE A 65 7.92 -9.93 -23.74
N SER A 66 7.68 -9.70 -25.02
CA SER A 66 8.74 -9.32 -25.95
C SER A 66 9.24 -7.90 -25.67
N GLU A 67 10.52 -7.64 -25.99
CA GLU A 67 11.10 -6.30 -25.86
C GLU A 67 10.35 -5.25 -26.68
N ASN A 68 9.87 -5.64 -27.88
CA ASN A 68 9.04 -4.76 -28.72
C ASN A 68 7.71 -4.39 -28.07
N GLU A 69 7.07 -5.32 -27.35
CA GLU A 69 5.84 -5.00 -26.59
C GLU A 69 6.13 -4.10 -25.40
N LEU A 70 7.28 -4.29 -24.73
CA LEU A 70 7.73 -3.40 -23.65
C LEU A 70 8.02 -2.01 -24.18
N ALA A 71 8.73 -1.90 -25.31
CA ALA A 71 9.05 -0.62 -25.94
C ALA A 71 7.77 0.13 -26.35
N ARG A 72 6.80 -0.56 -26.97
CA ARG A 72 5.49 0.03 -27.31
C ARG A 72 4.70 0.47 -26.06
N ALA A 73 4.75 -0.30 -24.98
CA ALA A 73 4.08 0.03 -23.75
C ALA A 73 4.75 1.20 -23.01
N ALA A 74 6.07 1.35 -23.17
CA ALA A 74 6.85 2.43 -22.57
C ALA A 74 6.82 3.74 -23.37
N ASN A 75 6.40 3.70 -24.66
CA ASN A 75 6.41 4.89 -25.53
C ASN A 75 5.05 5.61 -25.48
N PRO A 76 4.92 6.67 -24.66
CA PRO A 76 3.70 7.47 -24.58
C PRO A 76 3.49 8.27 -25.88
N SER A 77 2.24 8.49 -26.25
CA SER A 77 1.90 9.31 -27.41
C SER A 77 2.43 10.75 -27.25
N LYS A 78 2.67 11.44 -28.36
CA LYS A 78 3.09 12.86 -28.36
C LYS A 78 2.20 13.73 -27.46
N ARG A 79 0.88 13.50 -27.51
CA ARG A 79 -0.13 14.21 -26.71
C ARG A 79 0.04 13.95 -25.19
N GLU A 80 0.48 12.76 -24.81
CA GLU A 80 0.72 12.41 -23.41
C GLU A 80 2.02 13.00 -22.89
N LYS A 81 3.06 13.05 -23.75
CA LYS A 81 4.32 13.75 -23.45
C LYS A 81 4.07 15.24 -23.24
N GLU A 82 3.29 15.88 -24.11
CA GLU A 82 2.89 17.30 -23.98
C GLU A 82 2.06 17.54 -22.72
N LYS A 83 1.13 16.64 -22.38
CA LYS A 83 0.31 16.74 -21.17
C LYS A 83 1.12 16.55 -19.90
N ALA A 84 2.08 15.61 -19.91
CA ALA A 84 3.01 15.41 -18.80
C ALA A 84 3.93 16.62 -18.61
N ALA A 85 4.41 17.20 -19.71
CA ALA A 85 5.22 18.43 -19.68
C ALA A 85 4.41 19.63 -19.14
N ARG A 86 3.14 19.76 -19.54
CA ARG A 86 2.23 20.80 -19.02
C ARG A 86 1.90 20.62 -17.55
N ALA A 87 1.71 19.37 -17.10
CA ALA A 87 1.51 19.04 -15.70
C ALA A 87 2.75 19.35 -14.84
N LYS A 88 3.97 19.10 -15.39
CA LYS A 88 5.24 19.52 -14.76
C LYS A 88 5.33 21.03 -14.56
N LYS A 89 4.83 21.81 -15.50
CA LYS A 89 4.87 23.29 -15.45
C LYS A 89 3.85 23.88 -14.47
N LEU A 90 2.77 23.14 -14.16
CA LEU A 90 1.70 23.52 -13.23
C LEU A 90 1.96 23.06 -11.77
N ALA A 91 3.00 22.26 -11.52
CA ALA A 91 3.47 21.94 -10.18
C ALA A 91 4.24 23.15 -9.64
N VAL A 92 3.49 24.18 -9.23
CA VAL A 92 4.04 25.36 -8.55
C VAL A 92 4.50 24.89 -7.18
N ASP A 93 5.81 25.03 -6.91
CA ASP A 93 6.36 24.91 -5.57
C ASP A 93 5.75 26.04 -4.71
N GLY A 94 4.78 25.66 -3.86
CA GLY A 94 4.27 26.60 -2.86
C GLY A 94 5.39 26.97 -1.88
N PRO A 95 5.31 28.14 -1.25
CA PRO A 95 6.30 28.53 -0.26
C PRO A 95 6.37 27.49 0.87
N GLU A 96 7.58 27.12 1.26
CA GLU A 96 7.77 26.25 2.43
C GLU A 96 7.16 26.91 3.67
N PRO A 97 6.38 26.17 4.48
CA PRO A 97 5.87 26.72 5.72
C PRO A 97 7.04 27.10 6.63
N LEU A 98 7.01 28.34 7.14
CA LEU A 98 7.99 28.81 8.11
C LEU A 98 7.80 28.04 9.43
N VAL A 99 8.58 27.00 9.61
CA VAL A 99 8.59 26.17 10.83
C VAL A 99 9.59 26.78 11.81
N ARG A 100 9.15 27.08 13.01
CA ARG A 100 10.04 27.55 14.07
C ARG A 100 10.94 26.39 14.52
N PRO A 101 12.25 26.62 14.77
CA PRO A 101 13.15 25.59 15.31
C PRO A 101 12.57 25.00 16.60
N GLY A 102 12.45 23.65 16.66
CA GLY A 102 11.90 22.94 17.81
C GLY A 102 10.38 22.73 17.79
N GLN A 103 9.65 23.26 16.80
CA GLN A 103 8.22 22.98 16.65
C GLN A 103 8.01 21.60 16.04
N ARG A 104 7.38 20.68 16.79
CA ARG A 104 6.90 19.40 16.26
C ARG A 104 5.70 19.65 15.37
N ILE A 105 5.83 19.34 14.08
CA ILE A 105 4.71 19.42 13.14
C ILE A 105 4.03 18.06 13.11
N GLU A 106 2.76 18.02 13.51
CA GLU A 106 1.97 16.81 13.39
C GLU A 106 1.56 16.58 11.92
N PRO A 107 1.66 15.34 11.42
CA PRO A 107 1.27 15.04 10.06
C PRO A 107 -0.24 15.18 9.88
N VAL A 108 -0.65 15.71 8.73
CA VAL A 108 -2.07 15.76 8.33
C VAL A 108 -2.63 14.35 8.19
N THR A 109 -1.82 13.43 7.69
CA THR A 109 -2.13 12.02 7.54
C THR A 109 -0.84 11.24 7.29
N THR A 110 -0.89 9.93 7.47
CA THR A 110 0.20 9.02 7.07
C THR A 110 -0.29 8.14 5.92
N LEU A 111 0.41 8.16 4.81
CA LEU A 111 0.19 7.21 3.72
C LEU A 111 0.87 5.90 4.08
N PHE A 112 0.19 4.78 3.90
CA PHE A 112 0.73 3.44 4.12
C PHE A 112 0.63 2.61 2.86
N ASN A 113 1.75 2.15 2.33
CA ASN A 113 1.77 1.29 1.15
C ASN A 113 1.52 -0.16 1.58
N VAL A 114 0.42 -0.75 1.09
CA VAL A 114 -0.01 -2.09 1.51
C VAL A 114 0.91 -3.21 1.00
N TRP A 115 1.76 -2.94 0.02
CA TRP A 115 2.68 -3.92 -0.57
C TRP A 115 4.09 -3.83 0.00
N THR A 116 4.62 -2.62 0.15
CA THR A 116 5.98 -2.41 0.65
C THR A 116 6.03 -2.24 2.16
N HIS A 117 4.86 -2.07 2.81
CA HIS A 117 4.68 -1.79 4.23
C HIS A 117 5.40 -0.52 4.72
N GLU A 118 5.71 0.36 3.78
CA GLU A 118 6.30 1.66 4.09
C GLU A 118 5.23 2.66 4.50
N ALA A 119 5.61 3.59 5.36
CA ALA A 119 4.78 4.69 5.79
C ALA A 119 5.42 6.03 5.39
N LEU A 120 4.60 6.96 4.89
CA LEU A 120 5.02 8.31 4.52
C LEU A 120 4.11 9.33 5.22
N PRO A 121 4.58 10.05 6.24
CA PRO A 121 3.82 11.12 6.85
C PRO A 121 3.72 12.31 5.90
N ILE A 122 2.52 12.84 5.73
CA ILE A 122 2.24 14.05 4.94
C ILE A 122 2.13 15.22 5.91
N LEU A 123 3.11 16.09 5.89
CA LEU A 123 3.16 17.28 6.71
C LEU A 123 2.34 18.42 6.08
N PRO A 124 1.88 19.39 6.88
CA PRO A 124 1.30 20.63 6.36
C PRO A 124 2.33 21.36 5.47
N GLY A 125 1.90 21.80 4.29
CA GLY A 125 2.80 22.36 3.28
C GLY A 125 3.51 21.25 2.46
N GLN A 126 3.68 21.49 1.17
CA GLN A 126 4.31 20.54 0.25
C GLN A 126 5.77 20.91 0.07
N SER A 127 6.66 20.45 0.97
CA SER A 127 8.11 20.64 0.80
C SER A 127 8.64 19.76 -0.36
N GLN A 128 9.75 20.19 -0.99
CA GLN A 128 10.42 19.38 -2.04
C GLN A 128 10.85 18.02 -1.50
N THR A 129 11.23 17.94 -0.21
CA THR A 129 11.59 16.68 0.46
C THR A 129 10.41 15.71 0.47
N VAL A 130 9.20 16.18 0.82
CA VAL A 130 7.99 15.35 0.78
C VAL A 130 7.70 14.88 -0.63
N GLN A 131 7.88 15.73 -1.63
CA GLN A 131 7.66 15.36 -3.04
C GLN A 131 8.61 14.26 -3.50
N SER A 132 9.91 14.35 -3.19
CA SER A 132 10.89 13.33 -3.57
C SER A 132 10.62 12.00 -2.87
N GLN A 133 10.25 12.01 -1.60
CA GLN A 133 9.85 10.82 -0.85
C GLN A 133 8.56 10.20 -1.42
N PHE A 134 7.59 11.03 -1.84
CA PHE A 134 6.35 10.59 -2.45
C PHE A 134 6.58 9.81 -3.75
N HIS A 135 7.53 10.26 -4.59
CA HIS A 135 7.88 9.54 -5.82
C HIS A 135 8.41 8.13 -5.53
N LYS A 136 9.31 8.00 -4.54
CA LYS A 136 9.87 6.71 -4.11
C LYS A 136 8.80 5.85 -3.42
N PHE A 137 8.00 6.43 -2.56
CA PHE A 137 6.93 5.73 -1.82
C PHE A 137 5.89 5.11 -2.77
N LEU A 138 5.54 5.79 -3.85
CA LEU A 138 4.56 5.33 -4.85
C LEU A 138 5.18 4.53 -5.99
N ARG A 139 6.42 4.03 -5.84
CA ARG A 139 7.06 3.20 -6.87
C ARG A 139 6.29 1.92 -7.15
N ASP A 140 6.53 1.36 -8.30
CA ASP A 140 6.00 0.04 -8.68
C ASP A 140 6.54 -1.04 -7.74
N HIS A 141 5.65 -1.68 -6.97
CA HIS A 141 6.01 -2.72 -6.01
C HIS A 141 6.52 -4.00 -6.68
N PHE A 142 6.19 -4.25 -7.94
CA PHE A 142 6.61 -5.45 -8.67
C PHE A 142 8.02 -5.31 -9.27
N THR A 143 8.34 -4.14 -9.85
CA THR A 143 9.64 -3.88 -10.47
C THR A 143 10.58 -3.05 -9.61
N ASN A 144 10.11 -2.52 -8.50
CA ASN A 144 10.79 -1.55 -7.63
C ASN A 144 11.22 -0.26 -8.35
N GLN A 145 10.68 0.01 -9.53
CA GLN A 145 10.95 1.21 -10.31
C GLN A 145 10.12 2.38 -9.81
N ALA A 146 10.75 3.53 -9.66
CA ALA A 146 10.08 4.78 -9.35
C ALA A 146 9.99 5.68 -10.58
N THR A 147 8.99 6.56 -10.58
CA THR A 147 8.86 7.64 -11.56
C THR A 147 8.47 8.93 -10.86
N ARG A 148 8.55 10.04 -11.56
CA ARG A 148 8.00 11.30 -11.05
C ARG A 148 6.48 11.24 -11.03
N MET A 149 5.92 11.25 -9.82
CA MET A 149 4.47 11.30 -9.60
C MET A 149 3.95 12.74 -9.72
N ASP A 150 2.72 12.89 -10.17
CA ASP A 150 2.04 14.19 -10.16
C ASP A 150 1.73 14.62 -8.72
N THR A 151 2.30 15.73 -8.29
CA THR A 151 2.18 16.22 -6.90
C THR A 151 0.76 16.68 -6.55
N ARG A 152 -0.12 16.91 -7.54
CA ARG A 152 -1.55 17.17 -7.31
C ARG A 152 -2.23 16.01 -6.57
N LEU A 153 -1.70 14.79 -6.70
CA LEU A 153 -2.19 13.63 -5.95
C LEU A 153 -2.01 13.81 -4.44
N ILE A 154 -0.93 14.46 -4.00
CA ILE A 154 -0.73 14.79 -2.57
C ILE A 154 -1.90 15.67 -2.09
N GLY A 155 -2.25 16.70 -2.88
CA GLY A 155 -3.37 17.58 -2.55
C GLY A 155 -4.73 16.86 -2.51
N VAL A 156 -4.95 15.85 -3.36
CA VAL A 156 -6.15 15.00 -3.28
C VAL A 156 -6.16 14.21 -1.98
N LEU A 157 -5.06 13.50 -1.68
CA LEU A 157 -4.95 12.66 -0.48
C LEU A 157 -5.06 13.48 0.81
N THR A 158 -4.45 14.67 0.85
CA THR A 158 -4.55 15.60 1.99
C THR A 158 -6.00 16.05 2.21
N ARG A 159 -6.72 16.43 1.14
CA ARG A 159 -8.14 16.83 1.25
C ARG A 159 -9.03 15.68 1.68
N VAL A 160 -8.76 14.48 1.17
CA VAL A 160 -9.45 13.26 1.59
C VAL A 160 -9.20 12.98 3.07
N ALA A 161 -7.95 13.06 3.52
CA ALA A 161 -7.60 12.88 4.93
C ALA A 161 -8.35 13.88 5.82
N GLY A 162 -8.34 15.16 5.47
CA GLY A 162 -9.04 16.21 6.22
C GLY A 162 -10.55 16.00 6.26
N LYS A 163 -11.19 15.60 5.14
CA LYS A 163 -12.62 15.32 5.07
C LYS A 163 -13.07 14.21 6.00
N PHE A 164 -12.28 13.14 6.08
CA PHE A 164 -12.63 11.94 6.86
C PHE A 164 -11.88 11.86 8.20
N GLN A 165 -11.11 12.92 8.55
CA GLN A 165 -10.25 12.93 9.74
C GLN A 165 -9.36 11.68 9.82
N ALA A 166 -8.85 11.24 8.66
CA ALA A 166 -8.12 10.01 8.53
C ALA A 166 -6.64 10.21 8.88
N SER A 167 -6.22 9.71 10.02
CA SER A 167 -4.80 9.69 10.41
C SER A 167 -3.94 8.79 9.50
N ARG A 168 -4.60 7.86 8.76
CA ARG A 168 -3.94 6.93 7.84
C ARG A 168 -4.77 6.70 6.58
N ILE A 169 -4.09 6.70 5.42
CA ILE A 169 -4.62 6.30 4.13
C ILE A 169 -3.80 5.11 3.61
N ASP A 170 -4.47 3.98 3.34
CA ASP A 170 -3.83 2.81 2.74
C ASP A 170 -3.73 3.00 1.22
N VAL A 171 -2.51 3.01 0.70
CA VAL A 171 -2.23 3.09 -0.74
C VAL A 171 -2.11 1.67 -1.29
N VAL A 172 -2.98 1.36 -2.25
CA VAL A 172 -3.07 0.05 -2.92
C VAL A 172 -2.19 0.00 -4.17
N SER A 173 -2.10 1.11 -4.92
CA SER A 173 -1.25 1.20 -6.13
C SER A 173 -0.87 2.66 -6.37
N GLY A 174 0.40 2.87 -6.72
CA GLY A 174 0.92 4.13 -7.20
C GLY A 174 1.37 4.02 -8.66
N TYR A 175 2.66 4.26 -8.92
CA TYR A 175 3.25 4.01 -10.23
C TYR A 175 3.18 2.52 -10.59
N ARG A 176 2.91 2.28 -11.85
CA ARG A 176 2.92 0.94 -12.45
C ARG A 176 3.81 0.98 -13.68
N SER A 177 4.91 0.24 -13.65
CA SER A 177 5.84 0.15 -14.77
C SER A 177 5.13 -0.39 -16.03
N PRO A 178 5.58 -0.02 -17.23
CA PRO A 178 5.04 -0.58 -18.48
C PRO A 178 5.10 -2.10 -18.50
N LYS A 179 6.16 -2.70 -17.95
CA LYS A 179 6.33 -4.15 -17.80
C LYS A 179 5.22 -4.75 -16.94
N TYR A 180 4.98 -4.19 -15.77
CA TYR A 180 3.95 -4.68 -14.87
C TYR A 180 2.53 -4.48 -15.45
N ASN A 181 2.26 -3.31 -16.06
CA ASN A 181 0.97 -3.05 -16.71
C ASN A 181 0.69 -4.03 -17.84
N LEU A 182 1.69 -4.34 -18.66
CA LEU A 182 1.57 -5.32 -19.75
C LEU A 182 1.33 -6.73 -19.20
N MET A 183 2.03 -7.12 -18.13
CA MET A 183 1.84 -8.39 -17.45
C MET A 183 0.40 -8.53 -16.93
N LEU A 184 -0.13 -7.51 -16.24
CA LEU A 184 -1.51 -7.52 -15.74
C LEU A 184 -2.52 -7.71 -16.88
N ARG A 185 -2.32 -7.03 -18.02
CA ARG A 185 -3.17 -7.19 -19.20
C ARG A 185 -3.11 -8.60 -19.76
N LYS A 186 -1.91 -9.18 -19.85
CA LYS A 186 -1.73 -10.56 -20.33
C LYS A 186 -2.38 -11.58 -19.38
N LYS A 187 -2.43 -11.30 -18.09
CA LYS A 187 -3.15 -12.10 -17.08
C LYS A 187 -4.68 -11.87 -17.07
N GLY A 188 -5.21 -11.07 -17.99
CA GLY A 188 -6.65 -10.83 -18.13
C GLY A 188 -7.22 -9.79 -17.19
N HIS A 189 -6.38 -9.08 -16.41
CA HIS A 189 -6.87 -7.95 -15.63
C HIS A 189 -7.36 -6.82 -16.56
N GLN A 190 -8.48 -6.22 -16.19
CA GLN A 190 -9.08 -5.12 -16.95
C GLN A 190 -8.35 -3.80 -16.69
N VAL A 191 -7.07 -3.73 -17.04
CA VAL A 191 -6.29 -2.50 -16.95
C VAL A 191 -6.09 -1.88 -18.32
N ALA A 192 -6.20 -0.56 -18.40
CA ALA A 192 -6.03 0.18 -19.64
C ALA A 192 -4.61 -0.03 -20.20
N ARG A 193 -4.49 -0.11 -21.55
CA ARG A 193 -3.20 -0.14 -22.22
C ARG A 193 -2.39 1.12 -21.89
N ASP A 194 -3.06 2.27 -21.97
CA ASP A 194 -2.53 3.57 -21.61
C ASP A 194 -3.12 3.98 -20.26
N SER A 195 -2.47 3.54 -19.19
CA SER A 195 -2.92 3.74 -17.82
C SER A 195 -2.30 4.99 -17.22
N GLN A 196 -3.07 5.79 -16.48
CA GLN A 196 -2.53 6.93 -15.73
C GLN A 196 -1.51 6.51 -14.66
N HIS A 197 -1.57 5.27 -14.19
CA HIS A 197 -0.53 4.71 -13.31
C HIS A 197 0.83 4.62 -14.00
N THR A 198 0.87 4.30 -15.32
CA THR A 198 2.14 4.21 -16.05
C THR A 198 2.78 5.56 -16.32
N HIS A 199 2.03 6.65 -16.13
CA HIS A 199 2.50 8.03 -16.27
C HIS A 199 2.79 8.73 -14.94
N GLY A 200 2.63 8.02 -13.82
CA GLY A 200 2.78 8.62 -12.50
C GLY A 200 1.66 9.59 -12.13
N ASN A 201 0.52 9.52 -12.78
CA ASN A 201 -0.60 10.44 -12.61
C ASN A 201 -1.77 9.86 -11.81
N ALA A 202 -1.63 8.69 -11.21
CA ALA A 202 -2.72 8.01 -10.53
C ALA A 202 -2.28 7.36 -9.21
N VAL A 203 -3.25 7.24 -8.32
CA VAL A 203 -3.14 6.49 -7.06
C VAL A 203 -4.45 5.76 -6.78
N ASP A 204 -4.32 4.50 -6.36
CA ASP A 204 -5.41 3.68 -5.82
C ASP A 204 -5.27 3.64 -4.29
N PHE A 205 -6.33 3.96 -3.58
CA PHE A 205 -6.27 4.06 -2.12
C PHE A 205 -7.60 3.74 -1.44
N ARG A 206 -7.53 3.48 -0.15
CA ARG A 206 -8.69 3.31 0.74
C ARG A 206 -8.40 3.87 2.12
N ILE A 207 -9.45 4.13 2.87
CA ILE A 207 -9.38 4.54 4.28
C ILE A 207 -10.00 3.44 5.13
N LYS A 208 -9.23 2.91 6.08
CA LYS A 208 -9.75 1.89 6.99
C LYS A 208 -10.88 2.47 7.86
N GLY A 209 -12.01 1.77 7.92
CA GLY A 209 -13.17 2.21 8.70
C GLY A 209 -14.10 3.20 7.99
N VAL A 210 -13.77 3.65 6.77
CA VAL A 210 -14.63 4.49 5.94
C VAL A 210 -15.14 3.71 4.75
N GLN A 211 -16.45 3.76 4.51
CA GLN A 211 -17.05 3.08 3.35
C GLN A 211 -16.46 3.65 2.06
N THR A 212 -15.99 2.77 1.18
CA THR A 212 -15.36 3.15 -0.11
C THR A 212 -16.27 4.04 -0.96
N ARG A 213 -17.58 3.86 -0.88
CA ARG A 213 -18.57 4.69 -1.59
C ARG A 213 -18.57 6.15 -1.10
N GLN A 214 -18.37 6.39 0.19
CA GLN A 214 -18.27 7.76 0.73
C GLN A 214 -17.00 8.44 0.23
N VAL A 215 -15.87 7.71 0.22
CA VAL A 215 -14.60 8.19 -0.35
C VAL A 215 -14.77 8.52 -1.83
N LEU A 216 -15.41 7.62 -2.60
CA LEU A 216 -15.74 7.84 -4.02
C LEU A 216 -16.49 9.16 -4.24
N HIS A 217 -17.60 9.38 -3.52
CA HIS A 217 -18.43 10.58 -3.68
C HIS A 217 -17.62 11.85 -3.42
N TYR A 218 -16.81 11.85 -2.38
CA TYR A 218 -15.97 13.00 -2.07
C TYR A 218 -14.90 13.24 -3.12
N VAL A 219 -14.16 12.19 -3.55
CA VAL A 219 -13.11 12.35 -4.57
C VAL A 219 -13.69 12.83 -5.91
N ARG A 220 -14.89 12.35 -6.29
CA ARG A 220 -15.61 12.85 -7.47
C ARG A 220 -15.94 14.33 -7.38
N SER A 221 -16.34 14.81 -6.21
CA SER A 221 -16.67 16.24 -5.99
C SER A 221 -15.45 17.16 -6.17
N LEU A 222 -14.23 16.65 -5.97
CA LEU A 222 -12.99 17.41 -6.17
C LEU A 222 -12.71 17.75 -7.64
N ARG A 223 -13.26 17.01 -8.60
CA ARG A 223 -13.13 17.20 -10.06
C ARG A 223 -11.69 17.37 -10.55
N VAL A 224 -10.73 16.73 -9.90
CA VAL A 224 -9.30 16.84 -10.24
C VAL A 224 -8.96 16.05 -11.50
N GLY A 225 -9.61 14.88 -11.70
CA GLY A 225 -9.35 13.99 -12.82
C GLY A 225 -10.31 12.81 -12.87
N GLY A 226 -9.83 11.67 -13.37
CA GLY A 226 -10.58 10.43 -13.40
C GLY A 226 -10.74 9.82 -12.02
N VAL A 227 -11.93 9.25 -11.75
CA VAL A 227 -12.22 8.54 -10.50
C VAL A 227 -12.89 7.20 -10.82
N GLY A 228 -12.25 6.13 -10.36
CA GLY A 228 -12.73 4.75 -10.48
C GLY A 228 -13.19 4.20 -9.14
N PHE A 229 -14.27 3.45 -9.16
CA PHE A 229 -14.80 2.75 -8.00
C PHE A 229 -14.59 1.25 -8.13
N TYR A 230 -13.94 0.63 -7.16
CA TYR A 230 -13.64 -0.80 -7.13
C TYR A 230 -14.24 -1.43 -5.86
N PRO A 231 -15.53 -1.78 -5.91
CA PRO A 231 -16.29 -2.22 -4.72
C PRO A 231 -15.76 -3.54 -4.15
N HIS A 232 -15.39 -4.51 -5.00
CA HIS A 232 -14.87 -5.80 -4.55
C HIS A 232 -13.49 -5.69 -3.90
N SER A 233 -12.62 -4.88 -4.47
CA SER A 233 -11.27 -4.64 -3.96
C SER A 233 -11.22 -3.52 -2.91
N GLN A 234 -12.36 -2.89 -2.64
CA GLN A 234 -12.54 -1.85 -1.62
C GLN A 234 -11.56 -0.68 -1.71
N PHE A 235 -11.31 -0.17 -2.92
CA PHE A 235 -10.51 1.03 -3.11
C PHE A 235 -11.13 2.00 -4.12
N VAL A 236 -10.65 3.23 -4.10
CA VAL A 236 -10.97 4.28 -5.07
C VAL A 236 -9.70 4.59 -5.85
N HIS A 237 -9.82 4.63 -7.17
CA HIS A 237 -8.83 5.19 -8.06
C HIS A 237 -9.02 6.69 -8.18
N SER A 238 -7.93 7.45 -8.13
CA SER A 238 -7.92 8.87 -8.47
C SER A 238 -6.74 9.20 -9.37
N ASP A 239 -7.00 9.95 -10.44
CA ASP A 239 -5.94 10.43 -11.32
C ASP A 239 -6.07 11.93 -11.62
N THR A 240 -5.02 12.50 -12.21
CA THR A 240 -4.94 13.91 -12.59
C THR A 240 -5.17 14.13 -14.08
N GLY A 241 -5.79 13.16 -14.75
CA GLY A 241 -6.13 13.21 -16.15
C GLY A 241 -7.41 13.99 -16.45
N LYS A 242 -8.14 13.59 -17.50
CA LYS A 242 -9.47 14.13 -17.80
C LYS A 242 -10.47 13.68 -16.73
N VAL A 243 -11.39 14.56 -16.36
CA VAL A 243 -12.51 14.20 -15.48
C VAL A 243 -13.37 13.14 -16.16
N ARG A 244 -13.46 11.98 -15.54
CA ARG A 244 -14.27 10.83 -15.97
C ARG A 244 -14.54 9.92 -14.77
N TYR A 245 -15.59 9.12 -14.86
CA TYR A 245 -16.02 8.25 -13.77
C TYR A 245 -16.34 6.87 -14.31
N TRP A 246 -15.97 5.82 -13.54
CA TRP A 246 -16.30 4.43 -13.89
C TRP A 246 -16.37 3.56 -12.64
N THR A 247 -16.95 2.38 -12.81
CA THR A 247 -16.90 1.30 -11.82
C THR A 247 -16.08 0.15 -12.42
N GLY A 248 -15.10 -0.33 -11.68
CA GLY A 248 -14.32 -1.51 -12.02
C GLY A 248 -14.83 -2.74 -11.24
N SER A 249 -14.42 -3.90 -11.68
CA SER A 249 -14.71 -5.20 -11.05
C SER A 249 -13.68 -5.54 -9.97
#